data_c2fe8caf2a951309cf07b7e659f32c03
#
_entry.id   c2fe8caf2a951309cf07b7e659f32c03
#
_cell.length_a   1.000
_cell.length_b   1.000
_cell.length_c   1.000
_cell.angle_alpha   90.00
_cell.angle_beta   90.00
_cell.angle_gamma   90.00
#
_symmetry.space_group_name_H-M   'P 1'
#
loop_
_entity.id
_entity.type
_entity.pdbx_description
1 polymer ?
#
loop_
_entity_poly.entity_id
_entity_poly.type
_entity_poly.pdbx_seq_one_letter_code
_entity_poly.pdbx_strand_id
1 'polypeptide(L)'
;MRRGVVLLIIALAAASCRTVGVSHTLGGYSEVAPTVASEMMLDSQQVVVLDVRPAAAFRGPDGHIAGAINAPFETIERQLPELLPYQNQTVLVYGETSTDGEVAAKLLTVAGFRNVVHIAGGIKGWMDKGYRTVNTQ
;
A
#
# COMPACT_ATOMS: atom_id res chain seq x y z
N MET A 1 65.98 7.42 13.31
CA MET A 1 64.87 7.86 12.45
C MET A 1 63.79 6.80 12.47
N ARG A 2 62.75 7.00 13.28
CA ARG A 2 61.61 6.09 13.36
C ARG A 2 60.48 6.66 12.49
N ARG A 3 60.15 5.99 11.37
CA ARG A 3 59.03 6.31 10.52
C ARG A 3 57.75 5.75 11.17
N GLY A 4 56.93 6.62 11.73
CA GLY A 4 55.64 6.29 12.23
C GLY A 4 54.68 6.01 11.06
N VAL A 5 54.16 4.78 10.99
CA VAL A 5 53.09 4.41 10.09
C VAL A 5 51.77 4.87 10.74
N VAL A 6 51.16 5.88 10.17
CA VAL A 6 49.80 6.31 10.57
C VAL A 6 48.82 5.36 9.88
N LEU A 7 48.21 4.46 10.66
CA LEU A 7 47.14 3.60 10.21
C LEU A 7 45.85 4.45 10.16
N LEU A 8 45.44 4.83 8.96
CA LEU A 8 44.16 5.48 8.73
C LEU A 8 43.08 4.41 8.80
N ILE A 9 42.37 4.33 9.93
CA ILE A 9 41.18 3.48 10.06
C ILE A 9 40.04 4.19 9.34
N ILE A 10 39.74 3.74 8.12
CA ILE A 10 38.52 4.14 7.42
C ILE A 10 37.37 3.35 8.06
N ALA A 11 36.62 4.01 8.93
CA ALA A 11 35.36 3.49 9.42
C ALA A 11 34.36 3.46 8.26
N LEU A 12 34.14 2.26 7.70
CA LEU A 12 33.06 2.02 6.73
C LEU A 12 31.75 2.13 7.51
N ALA A 13 31.09 3.27 7.44
CA ALA A 13 29.71 3.39 7.87
C ALA A 13 28.85 2.51 6.95
N ALA A 14 28.51 1.30 7.43
CA ALA A 14 27.50 0.49 6.79
C ALA A 14 26.17 1.23 6.90
N ALA A 15 25.80 1.94 5.83
CA ALA A 15 24.45 2.43 5.67
C ALA A 15 23.54 1.19 5.61
N SER A 16 22.86 0.89 6.73
CA SER A 16 21.76 -0.07 6.77
C SER A 16 20.68 0.46 5.84
N CYS A 17 20.73 0.07 4.57
CA CYS A 17 19.55 0.09 3.72
C CYS A 17 18.52 -0.83 4.37
N ARG A 18 17.58 -0.25 5.14
CA ARG A 18 16.33 -0.94 5.46
C ARG A 18 15.65 -1.15 4.12
N THR A 19 15.75 -2.34 3.58
CA THR A 19 14.90 -2.79 2.50
C THR A 19 13.50 -2.80 3.07
N VAL A 20 12.76 -1.73 2.81
CA VAL A 20 11.30 -1.71 3.00
C VAL A 20 10.77 -2.87 2.17
N GLY A 21 10.04 -3.80 2.79
CA GLY A 21 9.58 -5.02 2.17
C GLY A 21 8.52 -4.77 1.09
N VAL A 22 8.95 -4.18 -0.02
CA VAL A 22 8.13 -3.95 -1.21
C VAL A 22 8.48 -5.03 -2.23
N SER A 23 7.50 -5.85 -2.57
CA SER A 23 7.64 -6.85 -3.63
C SER A 23 7.02 -6.31 -4.92
N HIS A 24 7.81 -6.23 -5.99
CA HIS A 24 7.27 -5.92 -7.31
C HIS A 24 6.71 -7.18 -7.96
N THR A 25 5.47 -7.13 -8.37
CA THR A 25 4.80 -8.25 -9.03
C THR A 25 4.96 -8.19 -10.55
N LEU A 26 4.84 -9.33 -11.22
CA LEU A 26 4.78 -9.38 -12.69
C LEU A 26 3.52 -8.71 -13.26
N GLY A 27 2.54 -8.39 -12.41
CA GLY A 27 1.30 -7.70 -12.77
C GLY A 27 1.44 -6.18 -12.87
N GLY A 28 2.65 -5.61 -12.66
CA GLY A 28 2.90 -4.17 -12.77
C GLY A 28 2.45 -3.35 -11.55
N TYR A 29 2.04 -3.98 -10.46
CA TYR A 29 1.78 -3.35 -9.15
C TYR A 29 2.80 -3.84 -8.12
N SER A 30 2.91 -3.13 -7.01
CA SER A 30 3.73 -3.53 -5.86
C SER A 30 2.85 -4.14 -4.78
N GLU A 31 3.41 -5.04 -3.98
CA GLU A 31 2.75 -5.57 -2.79
C GLU A 31 3.52 -5.19 -1.53
N VAL A 32 2.80 -4.80 -0.49
CA VAL A 32 3.39 -4.44 0.80
C VAL A 32 2.61 -5.06 1.97
N ALA A 33 3.30 -5.30 3.07
CA ALA A 33 2.66 -5.67 4.31
C ALA A 33 1.83 -4.49 4.89
N PRO A 34 0.80 -4.75 5.71
CA PRO A 34 0.02 -3.69 6.37
C PRO A 34 0.86 -2.68 7.14
N THR A 35 1.96 -3.10 7.74
CA THR A 35 2.90 -2.21 8.45
C THR A 35 3.52 -1.17 7.53
N VAL A 36 3.97 -1.60 6.34
CA VAL A 36 4.55 -0.70 5.33
C VAL A 36 3.49 0.23 4.76
N ALA A 37 2.28 -0.29 4.49
CA ALA A 37 1.16 0.54 4.03
C ALA A 37 0.80 1.63 5.06
N SER A 38 0.78 1.29 6.34
CA SER A 38 0.56 2.25 7.43
C SER A 38 1.62 3.36 7.45
N GLU A 39 2.90 3.02 7.28
CA GLU A 39 3.99 3.99 7.19
C GLU A 39 3.82 4.90 5.96
N MET A 40 3.50 4.33 4.79
CA MET A 40 3.25 5.12 3.57
C MET A 40 2.13 6.14 3.75
N MET A 41 1.06 5.78 4.46
CA MET A 41 -0.06 6.70 4.74
C MET A 41 0.33 7.85 5.66
N LEU A 42 1.32 7.66 6.55
CA LEU A 42 1.81 8.70 7.45
C LEU A 42 2.78 9.66 6.77
N ASP A 43 3.59 9.16 5.84
CA ASP A 43 4.69 9.91 5.23
C ASP A 43 4.27 10.77 4.04
N SER A 44 3.11 10.49 3.43
CA SER A 44 2.73 11.16 2.19
C SER A 44 1.27 11.61 2.18
N GLN A 45 1.06 12.89 1.83
CA GLN A 45 -0.28 13.43 1.56
C GLN A 45 -0.82 13.03 0.17
N GLN A 46 0.00 12.35 -0.66
CA GLN A 46 -0.37 11.92 -2.01
C GLN A 46 -0.65 10.40 -2.08
N VAL A 47 -1.15 9.86 -0.99
CA VAL A 47 -1.58 8.46 -0.92
C VAL A 47 -3.09 8.42 -0.88
N VAL A 48 -3.67 7.63 -1.77
CA VAL A 48 -5.11 7.33 -1.80
C VAL A 48 -5.30 5.86 -1.43
N VAL A 49 -6.26 5.58 -0.58
CA VAL A 49 -6.59 4.22 -0.16
C VAL A 49 -7.91 3.81 -0.79
N LEU A 50 -7.93 2.68 -1.50
CA LEU A 50 -9.13 2.10 -2.09
C LEU A 50 -9.51 0.80 -1.39
N ASP A 51 -10.74 0.74 -0.91
CA ASP A 51 -11.38 -0.46 -0.40
C ASP A 51 -12.27 -1.04 -1.50
N VAL A 52 -11.89 -2.22 -2.01
CA VAL A 52 -12.62 -2.86 -3.12
C VAL A 52 -13.65 -3.88 -2.65
N ARG A 53 -13.93 -3.92 -1.35
CA ARG A 53 -14.99 -4.75 -0.79
C ARG A 53 -16.37 -4.18 -1.15
N PRO A 54 -17.42 -5.02 -1.12
CA PRO A 54 -18.79 -4.54 -1.24
C PRO A 54 -19.10 -3.43 -0.22
N ALA A 55 -19.95 -2.47 -0.59
CA ALA A 55 -20.33 -1.36 0.27
C ALA A 55 -20.91 -1.79 1.65
N ALA A 56 -21.55 -2.96 1.70
CA ALA A 56 -22.03 -3.52 2.96
C ALA A 56 -20.88 -3.92 3.90
N ALA A 57 -19.79 -4.47 3.36
CA ALA A 57 -18.59 -4.81 4.16
C ALA A 57 -17.84 -3.55 4.60
N PHE A 58 -17.72 -2.56 3.71
CA PHE A 58 -17.09 -1.26 4.02
C PHE A 58 -17.77 -0.55 5.21
N ARG A 59 -19.09 -0.60 5.29
CA ARG A 59 -19.90 -0.04 6.38
C ARG A 59 -20.22 -1.04 7.49
N GLY A 60 -19.72 -2.27 7.36
CA GLY A 60 -20.00 -3.35 8.30
C GLY A 60 -19.25 -3.22 9.63
N PRO A 61 -19.39 -4.23 10.51
CA PRO A 61 -18.80 -4.19 11.85
C PRO A 61 -17.27 -4.09 11.86
N ASP A 62 -16.60 -4.67 10.87
CA ASP A 62 -15.14 -4.58 10.75
C ASP A 62 -14.65 -3.21 10.27
N GLY A 63 -15.55 -2.36 9.79
CA GLY A 63 -15.21 -1.02 9.30
C GLY A 63 -14.27 -1.06 8.09
N HIS A 64 -13.49 0.01 7.93
CA HIS A 64 -12.52 0.20 6.85
C HIS A 64 -11.30 0.97 7.32
N ILE A 65 -10.23 0.98 6.54
CA ILE A 65 -9.04 1.80 6.82
C ILE A 65 -9.42 3.28 6.73
N ALA A 66 -8.99 4.07 7.71
CA ALA A 66 -9.32 5.50 7.77
C ALA A 66 -8.97 6.23 6.46
N GLY A 67 -9.91 7.01 5.95
CA GLY A 67 -9.75 7.76 4.70
C GLY A 67 -9.91 6.93 3.42
N ALA A 68 -10.20 5.63 3.51
CA ALA A 68 -10.42 4.81 2.33
C ALA A 68 -11.66 5.23 1.54
N ILE A 69 -11.53 5.21 0.23
CA ILE A 69 -12.63 5.37 -0.73
C ILE A 69 -13.16 3.97 -1.05
N ASN A 70 -14.45 3.76 -0.94
CA ASN A 70 -15.05 2.49 -1.34
C ASN A 70 -15.26 2.44 -2.86
N ALA A 71 -14.57 1.52 -3.51
CA ALA A 71 -14.67 1.25 -4.94
C ALA A 71 -14.88 -0.26 -5.15
N PRO A 72 -16.10 -0.78 -4.90
CA PRO A 72 -16.38 -2.21 -4.96
C PRO A 72 -15.91 -2.84 -6.27
N PHE A 73 -15.21 -3.98 -6.16
CA PHE A 73 -14.60 -4.65 -7.30
C PHE A 73 -15.59 -4.92 -8.44
N GLU A 74 -16.83 -5.29 -8.13
CA GLU A 74 -17.87 -5.57 -9.12
C GLU A 74 -18.26 -4.34 -9.96
N THR A 75 -17.97 -3.15 -9.47
CA THR A 75 -18.36 -1.89 -10.13
C THR A 75 -17.18 -0.96 -10.42
N ILE A 76 -15.96 -1.36 -10.07
CA ILE A 76 -14.77 -0.51 -10.15
C ILE A 76 -14.51 0.04 -11.56
N GLU A 77 -14.76 -0.75 -12.60
CA GLU A 77 -14.60 -0.30 -14.00
C GLU A 77 -15.50 0.90 -14.33
N ARG A 78 -16.71 0.92 -13.80
CA ARG A 78 -17.65 2.05 -13.97
C ARG A 78 -17.25 3.28 -13.19
N GLN A 79 -16.46 3.09 -12.12
CA GLN A 79 -15.96 4.16 -11.25
C GLN A 79 -14.60 4.70 -11.71
N LEU A 80 -13.94 4.08 -12.70
CA LEU A 80 -12.64 4.54 -13.19
C LEU A 80 -12.61 6.03 -13.54
N PRO A 81 -13.62 6.63 -14.20
CA PRO A 81 -13.63 8.06 -14.49
C PRO A 81 -13.51 8.93 -13.22
N GLU A 82 -14.13 8.52 -12.12
CA GLU A 82 -14.09 9.21 -10.83
C GLU A 82 -12.73 9.02 -10.12
N LEU A 83 -12.04 7.93 -10.41
CA LEU A 83 -10.73 7.60 -9.84
C LEU A 83 -9.56 8.19 -10.64
N LEU A 84 -9.76 8.63 -11.89
CA LEU A 84 -8.72 9.19 -12.74
C LEU A 84 -7.93 10.36 -12.11
N PRO A 85 -8.52 11.26 -11.29
CA PRO A 85 -7.75 12.29 -10.59
C PRO A 85 -6.60 11.76 -9.73
N TYR A 86 -6.66 10.50 -9.32
CA TYR A 86 -5.65 9.83 -8.49
C TYR A 86 -4.62 9.04 -9.31
N GLN A 87 -4.71 9.04 -10.64
CA GLN A 87 -3.90 8.20 -11.54
C GLN A 87 -2.39 8.37 -11.37
N ASN A 88 -1.94 9.55 -10.97
CA ASN A 88 -0.52 9.86 -10.73
C ASN A 88 -0.11 9.80 -9.26
N GLN A 89 -1.03 9.50 -8.36
CA GLN A 89 -0.76 9.34 -6.94
C GLN A 89 -0.42 7.88 -6.61
N THR A 90 0.08 7.63 -5.40
CA THR A 90 0.19 6.29 -4.87
C THR A 90 -1.19 5.81 -4.45
N VAL A 91 -1.65 4.72 -5.07
CA VAL A 91 -2.95 4.12 -4.77
C VAL A 91 -2.72 2.82 -4.01
N LEU A 92 -3.01 2.83 -2.71
CA LEU A 92 -3.08 1.64 -1.88
C LEU A 92 -4.43 0.97 -2.10
N VAL A 93 -4.44 -0.31 -2.43
CA VAL A 93 -5.67 -1.06 -2.68
C VAL A 93 -5.74 -2.30 -1.81
N TYR A 94 -6.90 -2.58 -1.23
CA TYR A 94 -7.12 -3.76 -0.42
C TYR A 94 -8.56 -4.30 -0.58
N GLY A 95 -8.69 -5.61 -0.38
CA GLY A 95 -9.97 -6.30 -0.31
C GLY A 95 -10.23 -6.88 1.08
N GLU A 96 -11.07 -7.91 1.15
CA GLU A 96 -11.30 -8.67 2.38
C GLU A 96 -10.04 -9.43 2.79
N THR A 97 -9.47 -10.13 1.82
CA THR A 97 -8.19 -10.83 1.89
C THR A 97 -7.27 -10.34 0.77
N SER A 98 -6.23 -11.09 0.40
CA SER A 98 -5.35 -10.70 -0.71
C SER A 98 -6.02 -10.75 -2.08
N THR A 99 -6.86 -11.74 -2.36
CA THR A 99 -7.29 -12.07 -3.74
C THR A 99 -8.00 -10.92 -4.45
N ASP A 100 -9.02 -10.33 -3.82
CA ASP A 100 -9.80 -9.25 -4.46
C ASP A 100 -8.94 -7.99 -4.67
N GLY A 101 -8.10 -7.69 -3.69
CA GLY A 101 -7.15 -6.57 -3.77
C GLY A 101 -6.13 -6.74 -4.89
N GLU A 102 -5.59 -7.94 -5.09
CA GLU A 102 -4.67 -8.25 -6.19
C GLU A 102 -5.30 -8.07 -7.57
N VAL A 103 -6.51 -8.59 -7.75
CA VAL A 103 -7.21 -8.46 -9.03
C VAL A 103 -7.53 -7.00 -9.33
N ALA A 104 -7.99 -6.25 -8.32
CA ALA A 104 -8.22 -4.82 -8.46
C ALA A 104 -6.93 -4.04 -8.77
N ALA A 105 -5.80 -4.39 -8.15
CA ALA A 105 -4.50 -3.77 -8.42
C ALA A 105 -4.07 -3.96 -9.87
N LYS A 106 -4.25 -5.16 -10.42
CA LYS A 106 -3.98 -5.44 -11.85
C LYS A 106 -4.87 -4.61 -12.75
N LEU A 107 -6.17 -4.53 -12.46
CA LEU A 107 -7.13 -3.76 -13.23
C LEU A 107 -6.74 -2.27 -13.26
N LEU A 108 -6.42 -1.69 -12.11
CA LEU A 108 -5.99 -0.29 -12.02
C LEU A 108 -4.70 -0.03 -12.80
N THR A 109 -3.74 -0.95 -12.74
CA THR A 109 -2.49 -0.85 -13.52
C THR A 109 -2.77 -0.86 -15.03
N VAL A 110 -3.63 -1.76 -15.49
CA VAL A 110 -4.05 -1.81 -16.91
C VAL A 110 -4.82 -0.55 -17.31
N ALA A 111 -5.59 0.03 -16.39
CA ALA A 111 -6.31 1.30 -16.59
C ALA A 111 -5.37 2.53 -16.59
N GLY A 112 -4.06 2.36 -16.41
CA GLY A 112 -3.05 3.41 -16.50
C GLY A 112 -2.70 4.11 -15.19
N PHE A 113 -3.10 3.56 -14.05
CA PHE A 113 -2.62 4.04 -12.75
C PHE A 113 -1.14 3.69 -12.58
N ARG A 114 -0.32 4.69 -12.26
CA ARG A 114 1.15 4.56 -12.34
C ARG A 114 1.80 3.91 -11.13
N ASN A 115 1.21 4.09 -9.97
CA ASN A 115 1.78 3.63 -8.72
C ASN A 115 0.72 2.93 -7.88
N VAL A 116 0.44 1.69 -8.22
CA VAL A 116 -0.55 0.85 -7.54
C VAL A 116 0.16 -0.08 -6.56
N VAL A 117 -0.30 -0.09 -5.33
CA VAL A 117 0.27 -0.86 -4.22
C VAL A 117 -0.84 -1.66 -3.56
N HIS A 118 -0.72 -2.97 -3.61
CA HIS A 118 -1.63 -3.90 -2.93
C HIS A 118 -1.22 -4.07 -1.46
N ILE A 119 -2.18 -3.99 -0.54
CA ILE A 119 -1.98 -4.31 0.88
C ILE A 119 -2.22 -5.80 1.08
N ALA A 120 -1.16 -6.55 1.36
CA ALA A 120 -1.22 -7.98 1.58
C ALA A 120 -2.14 -8.35 2.75
N GLY A 121 -2.94 -9.40 2.58
CA GLY A 121 -3.89 -9.87 3.59
C GLY A 121 -5.18 -9.06 3.68
N GLY A 122 -5.30 -7.93 2.97
CA GLY A 122 -6.49 -7.10 2.97
C GLY A 122 -6.84 -6.52 4.35
N ILE A 123 -8.14 -6.27 4.59
CA ILE A 123 -8.60 -5.72 5.88
C ILE A 123 -8.33 -6.69 7.04
N LYS A 124 -8.39 -7.99 6.80
CA LYS A 124 -8.07 -8.98 7.84
C LYS A 124 -6.61 -8.89 8.26
N GLY A 125 -5.68 -8.85 7.29
CA GLY A 125 -4.26 -8.66 7.56
C GLY A 125 -3.96 -7.35 8.28
N TRP A 126 -4.68 -6.28 7.95
CA TRP A 126 -4.60 -5.00 8.64
C TRP A 126 -4.98 -5.11 10.12
N MET A 127 -6.14 -5.71 10.41
CA MET A 127 -6.62 -5.92 11.79
C MET A 127 -5.75 -6.89 12.58
N ASP A 128 -5.23 -7.94 11.95
CA ASP A 128 -4.33 -8.92 12.59
C ASP A 128 -3.01 -8.29 13.06
N LYS A 129 -2.60 -7.19 12.44
CA LYS A 129 -1.46 -6.38 12.88
C LYS A 129 -1.81 -5.37 13.98
N GLY A 130 -3.05 -5.36 14.45
CA GLY A 130 -3.54 -4.48 15.51
C GLY A 130 -3.88 -3.06 15.05
N TYR A 131 -3.93 -2.81 13.75
CA TYR A 131 -4.32 -1.52 13.22
C TYR A 131 -5.82 -1.31 13.32
N ARG A 132 -6.21 -0.09 13.67
CA ARG A 132 -7.62 0.29 13.84
C ARG A 132 -8.29 0.48 12.48
N THR A 133 -9.57 0.17 12.47
CA THR A 133 -10.52 0.53 11.41
C THR A 133 -11.49 1.57 11.91
N VAL A 134 -12.17 2.24 10.99
CA VAL A 134 -13.20 3.23 11.30
C VAL A 134 -14.53 2.80 10.68
N ASN A 135 -15.63 3.15 11.34
CA ASN A 135 -16.96 3.02 10.81
C ASN A 135 -17.49 4.43 10.55
N THR A 136 -17.72 4.75 9.30
CA THR A 136 -18.50 5.94 8.93
C THR A 136 -19.95 5.51 8.80
N GLN A 137 -20.79 6.06 9.68
CA GLN A 137 -22.24 5.94 9.54
C GLN A 137 -22.74 6.81 8.38
#